data_c7d06b38788f6c5e6d2be91685f26b84
#
_entry.id   c7d06b38788f6c5e6d2be91685f26b84
#
_cell.length_a   1.000
_cell.length_b   1.000
_cell.length_c   1.000
_cell.angle_alpha   90.00
_cell.angle_beta   90.00
_cell.angle_gamma   90.00
#
_symmetry.space_group_name_H-M   'P 1'
#
loop_
_entity.id
_entity.type
_entity.pdbx_description
1 polymer ?
#
loop_
_entity_poly.entity_id
_entity_poly.type
_entity_poly.pdbx_seq_one_letter_code
_entity_poly.pdbx_strand_id
1 'polypeptide(L)'
;MEPKSAPSSSLSAVLAAALAVVLAACATAPSGGPTPGAQGFDGDLAGWRAASTGGSGPDAKWMGVIDARAVSAPRVMSMVAASAGGEDRFNLFWTPEPSLADGRVSVAVRADGGEVDQGGGPMWRVQDADNYYVCRFNPLESNFRVYVVQDGVRRQLGTTLVITKPGEFHRVEVAFVGDRITCSLNGALLLDVRDATIGKAGGVGLWTKADARTSFDDLATVAK
;
A
#
# COMPACT_ATOMS: atom_id res chain seq x y z
N MET A 1 76.70 -9.44 14.32
CA MET A 1 75.73 -10.41 14.88
C MET A 1 74.44 -9.66 15.07
N GLU A 2 73.59 -9.63 14.04
CA GLU A 2 72.28 -8.97 14.08
C GLU A 2 71.19 -9.97 14.46
N PRO A 3 70.22 -9.62 15.30
CA PRO A 3 69.07 -10.49 15.54
C PRO A 3 67.98 -10.25 14.46
N LYS A 4 67.56 -11.38 13.88
CA LYS A 4 66.45 -11.48 12.93
C LYS A 4 65.13 -11.01 13.58
N SER A 5 64.43 -10.10 12.90
CA SER A 5 63.04 -9.73 13.20
C SER A 5 62.07 -10.81 12.72
N ALA A 6 61.14 -11.21 13.55
CA ALA A 6 60.02 -12.08 13.23
C ALA A 6 58.94 -11.33 12.49
N PRO A 7 58.18 -11.97 11.58
CA PRO A 7 57.06 -11.31 10.88
C PRO A 7 55.81 -11.32 11.74
N SER A 8 55.18 -10.14 11.85
CA SER A 8 53.88 -9.96 12.45
C SER A 8 52.78 -10.47 11.51
N SER A 9 52.08 -11.50 11.92
CA SER A 9 50.87 -12.00 11.24
C SER A 9 49.69 -11.11 11.60
N SER A 10 49.24 -10.27 10.63
CA SER A 10 48.00 -9.57 10.72
C SER A 10 46.83 -10.53 10.43
N LEU A 11 46.05 -10.89 11.42
CA LEU A 11 44.75 -11.54 11.24
C LEU A 11 43.76 -10.52 10.66
N SER A 12 43.48 -10.65 9.38
CA SER A 12 42.33 -9.97 8.76
C SER A 12 41.04 -10.68 9.20
N ALA A 13 40.29 -10.03 10.09
CA ALA A 13 38.94 -10.46 10.43
C ALA A 13 38.02 -10.18 9.25
N VAL A 14 37.66 -11.21 8.49
CA VAL A 14 36.60 -11.14 7.47
C VAL A 14 35.26 -11.12 8.20
N LEU A 15 34.64 -9.97 8.28
CA LEU A 15 33.28 -9.80 8.79
C LEU A 15 32.30 -10.34 7.74
N ALA A 16 31.85 -11.59 7.91
CA ALA A 16 30.79 -12.17 7.10
C ALA A 16 29.45 -11.54 7.51
N ALA A 17 28.98 -10.56 6.73
CA ALA A 17 27.62 -10.07 6.84
C ALA A 17 26.67 -11.17 6.37
N ALA A 18 26.01 -11.84 7.31
CA ALA A 18 24.94 -12.80 7.01
C ALA A 18 23.75 -12.00 6.46
N LEU A 19 23.58 -12.02 5.14
CA LEU A 19 22.41 -11.54 4.45
C LEU A 19 21.26 -12.53 4.76
N ALA A 20 20.43 -12.21 5.75
CA ALA A 20 19.21 -12.96 6.01
C ALA A 20 18.22 -12.67 4.86
N VAL A 21 18.23 -13.52 3.84
CA VAL A 21 17.18 -13.59 2.84
C VAL A 21 15.96 -14.19 3.53
N VAL A 22 15.06 -13.35 4.02
CA VAL A 22 13.72 -13.78 4.39
C VAL A 22 13.00 -14.08 3.08
N LEU A 23 13.01 -15.36 2.68
CA LEU A 23 12.09 -15.87 1.67
C LEU A 23 10.67 -15.70 2.23
N ALA A 24 10.04 -14.58 1.92
CA ALA A 24 8.61 -14.44 2.13
C ALA A 24 7.94 -15.55 1.32
N ALA A 25 7.36 -16.51 2.04
CA ALA A 25 6.57 -17.58 1.43
C ALA A 25 5.60 -16.96 0.42
N CYS A 26 5.44 -17.61 -0.73
CA CYS A 26 4.37 -17.28 -1.67
C CYS A 26 3.07 -17.16 -0.87
N ALA A 27 2.67 -15.93 -0.57
CA ALA A 27 1.39 -15.69 0.09
C ALA A 27 0.33 -16.11 -0.92
N THR A 28 -0.35 -17.22 -0.64
CA THR A 28 -1.52 -17.65 -1.41
C THR A 28 -2.54 -16.53 -1.39
N ALA A 29 -3.21 -16.31 -2.53
CA ALA A 29 -4.33 -15.37 -2.61
C ALA A 29 -5.31 -15.62 -1.45
N PRO A 30 -5.96 -14.59 -0.92
CA PRO A 30 -6.91 -14.75 0.18
C PRO A 30 -8.01 -15.72 -0.27
N SER A 31 -8.04 -16.92 0.32
CA SER A 31 -9.06 -17.95 0.07
C SER A 31 -10.34 -17.71 0.89
N GLY A 32 -10.46 -16.55 1.52
CA GLY A 32 -11.63 -16.14 2.29
C GLY A 32 -12.69 -15.51 1.39
N GLY A 33 -13.98 -15.85 1.64
CA GLY A 33 -15.10 -15.09 1.08
C GLY A 33 -15.09 -13.62 1.55
N PRO A 34 -16.07 -12.81 1.11
CA PRO A 34 -16.14 -11.39 1.44
C PRO A 34 -16.13 -11.15 2.94
N THR A 35 -15.41 -10.12 3.37
CA THR A 35 -15.36 -9.72 4.79
C THR A 35 -16.72 -9.18 5.21
N PRO A 36 -17.36 -9.68 6.30
CA PRO A 36 -18.64 -9.16 6.75
C PRO A 36 -18.58 -7.64 6.98
N GLY A 37 -19.54 -6.90 6.39
CA GLY A 37 -19.61 -5.44 6.50
C GLY A 37 -18.60 -4.67 5.62
N ALA A 38 -17.87 -5.35 4.75
CA ALA A 38 -16.97 -4.68 3.80
C ALA A 38 -17.75 -3.99 2.67
N GLN A 39 -17.15 -2.93 2.13
CA GLN A 39 -17.65 -2.22 0.95
C GLN A 39 -17.22 -2.98 -0.32
N GLY A 40 -18.15 -3.67 -0.96
CA GLY A 40 -17.93 -4.39 -2.23
C GLY A 40 -18.06 -3.54 -3.50
N PHE A 41 -18.28 -2.22 -3.35
CA PHE A 41 -18.47 -1.27 -4.46
C PHE A 41 -19.65 -1.55 -5.40
N ASP A 42 -20.64 -2.32 -4.91
CA ASP A 42 -21.88 -2.64 -5.65
C ASP A 42 -23.01 -1.64 -5.38
N GLY A 43 -22.91 -0.91 -4.29
CA GLY A 43 -23.91 0.02 -3.78
C GLY A 43 -23.69 1.47 -4.19
N ASP A 44 -24.35 2.35 -3.44
CA ASP A 44 -24.20 3.80 -3.59
C ASP A 44 -22.81 4.25 -3.12
N LEU A 45 -22.17 5.03 -3.96
CA LEU A 45 -20.86 5.66 -3.69
C LEU A 45 -21.01 7.16 -3.37
N ALA A 46 -22.19 7.59 -2.92
CA ALA A 46 -22.41 8.96 -2.46
C ALA A 46 -21.39 9.29 -1.33
N GLY A 47 -20.77 10.47 -1.44
CA GLY A 47 -19.71 10.88 -0.51
C GLY A 47 -18.30 10.47 -0.91
N TRP A 48 -18.13 9.52 -1.84
CA TRP A 48 -16.83 9.22 -2.41
C TRP A 48 -16.35 10.30 -3.35
N ARG A 49 -15.05 10.54 -3.38
CA ARG A 49 -14.39 11.58 -4.16
C ARG A 49 -13.21 10.98 -4.91
N ALA A 50 -13.03 11.41 -6.16
CA ALA A 50 -11.82 11.13 -6.92
C ALA A 50 -10.96 12.39 -6.97
N ALA A 51 -9.66 12.22 -6.88
CA ALA A 51 -8.68 13.29 -7.10
C ALA A 51 -7.38 12.69 -7.66
N SER A 52 -6.61 13.52 -8.33
CA SER A 52 -5.23 13.19 -8.67
C SER A 52 -4.35 14.35 -8.28
N THR A 53 -3.29 14.07 -7.50
CA THR A 53 -2.35 15.08 -6.99
C THR A 53 -0.92 14.79 -7.46
N GLY A 54 -0.05 15.78 -7.33
CA GLY A 54 1.28 15.72 -7.92
C GLY A 54 1.26 15.74 -9.46
N GLY A 55 2.36 16.10 -10.11
CA GLY A 55 2.45 16.15 -11.57
C GLY A 55 1.41 17.05 -12.24
N SER A 56 1.15 16.80 -13.51
CA SER A 56 0.16 17.53 -14.32
C SER A 56 -0.68 16.55 -15.15
N GLY A 57 -1.81 17.01 -15.69
CA GLY A 57 -2.68 16.21 -16.55
C GLY A 57 -4.08 15.99 -15.95
N PRO A 58 -4.97 15.30 -16.69
CA PRO A 58 -6.32 15.02 -16.24
C PRO A 58 -6.32 14.09 -15.01
N ASP A 59 -7.38 14.13 -14.23
CA ASP A 59 -7.57 13.21 -13.12
C ASP A 59 -7.79 11.78 -13.61
N ALA A 60 -7.34 10.83 -12.81
CA ALA A 60 -7.60 9.41 -13.04
C ALA A 60 -9.10 9.12 -12.99
N LYS A 61 -9.53 8.19 -13.83
CA LYS A 61 -10.93 7.75 -13.85
C LYS A 61 -11.11 6.48 -13.03
N TRP A 62 -12.02 6.57 -12.07
CA TRP A 62 -12.44 5.47 -11.23
C TRP A 62 -13.83 5.00 -11.61
N MET A 63 -14.04 3.70 -11.72
CA MET A 63 -15.31 3.10 -12.11
C MET A 63 -15.55 1.79 -11.35
N GLY A 64 -16.81 1.56 -10.96
CA GLY A 64 -17.28 0.23 -10.58
C GLY A 64 -17.41 -0.64 -11.83
N VAL A 65 -16.62 -1.72 -11.90
CA VAL A 65 -16.56 -2.64 -13.05
C VAL A 65 -17.04 -4.02 -12.63
N ILE A 66 -17.89 -4.67 -13.45
CA ILE A 66 -18.26 -6.07 -13.26
C ILE A 66 -17.03 -6.93 -13.54
N ASP A 67 -16.61 -7.73 -12.56
CA ASP A 67 -15.46 -8.62 -12.66
C ASP A 67 -15.80 -9.99 -12.05
N ALA A 68 -15.70 -11.03 -12.84
CA ALA A 68 -15.97 -12.40 -12.37
C ALA A 68 -14.95 -12.88 -11.30
N ARG A 69 -13.85 -12.16 -11.12
CA ARG A 69 -12.84 -12.44 -10.09
C ARG A 69 -13.04 -11.61 -8.83
N ALA A 70 -14.10 -10.78 -8.75
CA ALA A 70 -14.39 -9.99 -7.57
C ALA A 70 -14.43 -10.85 -6.30
N VAL A 71 -13.88 -10.35 -5.21
CA VAL A 71 -13.95 -11.00 -3.88
C VAL A 71 -15.36 -10.90 -3.36
N SER A 72 -15.99 -9.72 -3.51
CA SER A 72 -17.40 -9.46 -3.26
C SER A 72 -18.08 -9.18 -4.61
N ALA A 73 -18.66 -10.19 -5.22
CA ALA A 73 -19.31 -10.06 -6.52
C ALA A 73 -20.55 -9.16 -6.47
N PRO A 74 -20.91 -8.47 -7.57
CA PRO A 74 -20.36 -8.63 -8.91
C PRO A 74 -19.29 -7.58 -9.31
N ARG A 75 -19.01 -6.56 -8.51
CA ARG A 75 -18.21 -5.40 -8.93
C ARG A 75 -16.91 -5.25 -8.13
N VAL A 76 -15.96 -4.59 -8.79
CA VAL A 76 -14.74 -4.07 -8.18
C VAL A 76 -14.65 -2.57 -8.48
N MET A 77 -13.99 -1.79 -7.63
CA MET A 77 -13.59 -0.42 -7.97
C MET A 77 -12.27 -0.47 -8.72
N SER A 78 -12.27 0.05 -9.94
CA SER A 78 -11.06 0.04 -10.78
C SER A 78 -10.66 1.45 -11.19
N MET A 79 -9.36 1.71 -11.14
CA MET A 79 -8.75 2.83 -11.84
C MET A 79 -8.57 2.44 -13.30
N VAL A 80 -9.50 2.89 -14.17
CA VAL A 80 -9.61 2.43 -15.56
C VAL A 80 -8.86 3.30 -16.55
N ALA A 81 -8.51 4.53 -16.17
CA ALA A 81 -7.69 5.43 -16.97
C ALA A 81 -6.76 6.20 -16.05
N ALA A 82 -5.47 5.99 -16.27
CA ALA A 82 -4.42 6.73 -15.60
C ALA A 82 -4.45 8.20 -16.01
N SER A 83 -4.06 9.06 -15.07
CA SER A 83 -3.69 10.41 -15.44
C SER A 83 -2.36 10.38 -16.22
N ALA A 84 -2.24 11.17 -17.26
CA ALA A 84 -1.00 11.30 -18.04
C ALA A 84 0.13 12.05 -17.30
N GLY A 85 0.06 12.14 -15.97
CA GLY A 85 0.84 13.09 -15.15
C GLY A 85 2.24 12.65 -14.72
N GLY A 86 2.75 11.51 -15.21
CA GLY A 86 4.12 11.07 -14.91
C GLY A 86 4.26 10.32 -13.57
N GLU A 87 5.52 10.05 -13.19
CA GLU A 87 5.85 9.18 -12.04
C GLU A 87 5.40 9.72 -10.68
N ASP A 88 5.23 11.02 -10.52
CA ASP A 88 4.85 11.64 -9.25
C ASP A 88 3.34 11.92 -9.13
N ARG A 89 2.54 11.34 -10.02
CA ARG A 89 1.08 11.47 -9.98
C ARG A 89 0.47 10.43 -9.04
N PHE A 90 -0.30 10.90 -8.04
CA PHE A 90 -1.05 10.07 -7.12
C PHE A 90 -2.53 10.09 -7.50
N ASN A 91 -3.16 8.93 -7.58
CA ASN A 91 -4.56 8.77 -7.96
C ASN A 91 -5.33 8.26 -6.74
N LEU A 92 -6.29 9.03 -6.29
CA LEU A 92 -7.04 8.83 -5.05
C LEU A 92 -8.52 8.60 -5.34
N PHE A 93 -9.13 7.67 -4.61
CA PHE A 93 -10.57 7.50 -4.51
C PHE A 93 -10.93 7.27 -3.04
N TRP A 94 -11.60 8.21 -2.38
CA TRP A 94 -11.73 8.24 -0.94
C TRP A 94 -13.04 8.85 -0.46
N THR A 95 -13.39 8.54 0.79
CA THR A 95 -14.55 9.08 1.50
C THR A 95 -14.14 9.64 2.85
N PRO A 96 -14.78 10.74 3.33
CA PRO A 96 -14.52 11.26 4.66
C PRO A 96 -15.07 10.34 5.77
N GLU A 97 -15.98 9.43 5.44
CA GLU A 97 -16.61 8.52 6.39
C GLU A 97 -16.32 7.04 6.04
N PRO A 98 -16.10 6.17 7.04
CA PRO A 98 -16.01 6.50 8.47
C PRO A 98 -14.73 7.30 8.77
N SER A 99 -14.83 8.26 9.70
CA SER A 99 -13.68 9.02 10.18
C SER A 99 -13.04 8.32 11.37
N LEU A 100 -11.80 7.83 11.19
CA LEU A 100 -11.09 7.00 12.16
C LEU A 100 -9.85 7.72 12.71
N ALA A 101 -9.77 7.86 14.05
CA ALA A 101 -8.52 8.24 14.73
C ALA A 101 -7.60 7.03 14.92
N ASP A 102 -8.18 5.95 15.45
CA ASP A 102 -7.55 4.65 15.66
C ASP A 102 -8.44 3.56 15.07
N GLY A 103 -7.81 2.50 14.57
CA GLY A 103 -8.60 1.44 13.97
C GLY A 103 -7.81 0.56 13.02
N ARG A 104 -8.56 -0.05 12.11
CA ARG A 104 -8.04 -0.93 11.07
C ARG A 104 -8.76 -0.65 9.75
N VAL A 105 -7.99 -0.68 8.68
CA VAL A 105 -8.49 -0.63 7.29
C VAL A 105 -7.90 -1.82 6.54
N SER A 106 -8.71 -2.55 5.80
CA SER A 106 -8.25 -3.60 4.91
C SER A 106 -8.95 -3.53 3.57
N VAL A 107 -8.27 -3.92 2.50
CA VAL A 107 -8.83 -3.96 1.15
C VAL A 107 -8.17 -5.06 0.33
N ALA A 108 -8.93 -5.72 -0.52
CA ALA A 108 -8.40 -6.62 -1.54
C ALA A 108 -7.96 -5.77 -2.74
N VAL A 109 -6.73 -5.97 -3.19
CA VAL A 109 -6.07 -5.18 -4.24
C VAL A 109 -5.50 -6.11 -5.29
N ARG A 110 -5.78 -5.84 -6.58
CA ARG A 110 -5.22 -6.56 -7.72
C ARG A 110 -4.53 -5.58 -8.66
N ALA A 111 -3.24 -5.84 -8.91
CA ALA A 111 -2.48 -5.09 -9.90
C ALA A 111 -2.83 -5.62 -11.29
N ASP A 112 -3.58 -4.85 -12.09
CA ASP A 112 -4.02 -5.25 -13.42
C ASP A 112 -3.03 -4.84 -14.53
N GLY A 113 -2.09 -3.94 -14.23
CA GLY A 113 -1.02 -3.50 -15.13
C GLY A 113 -0.49 -2.12 -14.81
N GLY A 114 0.39 -1.65 -15.65
CA GLY A 114 1.14 -0.40 -15.58
C GLY A 114 2.59 -0.65 -16.02
N GLU A 115 3.21 0.33 -16.63
CA GLU A 115 4.61 0.27 -17.09
C GLU A 115 5.54 1.08 -16.18
N VAL A 116 5.01 2.17 -15.62
CA VAL A 116 5.73 3.08 -14.71
C VAL A 116 5.51 2.67 -13.25
N ASP A 117 4.28 2.27 -12.90
CA ASP A 117 3.93 1.79 -11.55
C ASP A 117 2.87 0.70 -11.63
N GLN A 118 2.78 -0.15 -10.61
CA GLN A 118 1.75 -1.18 -10.48
C GLN A 118 1.26 -1.29 -9.04
N GLY A 119 0.06 -1.84 -8.86
CA GLY A 119 -0.52 -2.08 -7.56
C GLY A 119 -1.09 -0.82 -6.91
N GLY A 120 -1.16 -0.85 -5.59
CA GLY A 120 -1.82 0.16 -4.80
C GLY A 120 -2.16 -0.34 -3.41
N GLY A 121 -3.07 0.37 -2.73
CA GLY A 121 -3.49 -0.04 -1.41
C GLY A 121 -4.41 0.95 -0.71
N PRO A 122 -4.74 0.71 0.57
CA PRO A 122 -5.64 1.54 1.34
C PRO A 122 -4.98 2.85 1.80
N MET A 123 -5.81 3.89 1.89
CA MET A 123 -5.53 5.14 2.57
C MET A 123 -6.30 5.20 3.89
N TRP A 124 -5.76 5.90 4.88
CA TRP A 124 -6.44 6.16 6.16
C TRP A 124 -6.03 7.52 6.75
N ARG A 125 -6.79 7.97 7.75
CA ARG A 125 -6.69 9.32 8.32
C ARG A 125 -6.64 10.40 7.23
N VAL A 126 -7.44 10.21 6.16
CA VAL A 126 -7.50 11.15 5.03
C VAL A 126 -8.15 12.44 5.50
N GLN A 127 -7.41 13.53 5.48
CA GLN A 127 -7.90 14.88 5.79
C GLN A 127 -8.41 15.57 4.51
N ASP A 128 -7.65 15.41 3.43
CA ASP A 128 -7.89 15.90 2.09
C ASP A 128 -7.02 15.14 1.09
N ALA A 129 -6.96 15.61 -0.17
CA ALA A 129 -6.19 14.96 -1.23
C ALA A 129 -4.67 15.09 -1.08
N ASP A 130 -4.18 15.95 -0.19
CA ASP A 130 -2.76 16.24 0.03
C ASP A 130 -2.27 15.80 1.42
N ASN A 131 -3.18 15.30 2.30
CA ASN A 131 -2.87 14.93 3.67
C ASN A 131 -3.49 13.60 4.07
N TYR A 132 -2.70 12.51 4.06
CA TYR A 132 -3.15 11.15 4.35
C TYR A 132 -1.98 10.19 4.60
N TYR A 133 -2.29 9.01 5.12
CA TYR A 133 -1.38 7.86 5.08
C TYR A 133 -1.80 6.88 4.00
N VAL A 134 -0.84 6.13 3.46
CA VAL A 134 -1.07 5.06 2.49
C VAL A 134 -0.10 3.90 2.69
N CYS A 135 -0.61 2.67 2.55
CA CYS A 135 0.19 1.45 2.48
C CYS A 135 -0.10 0.76 1.15
N ARG A 136 0.94 0.34 0.43
CA ARG A 136 0.76 -0.29 -0.88
C ARG A 136 1.77 -1.40 -1.15
N PHE A 137 1.41 -2.38 -1.97
CA PHE A 137 2.37 -3.24 -2.65
C PHE A 137 2.54 -2.84 -4.11
N ASN A 138 3.69 -3.21 -4.68
CA ASN A 138 3.98 -3.01 -6.09
C ASN A 138 4.70 -4.26 -6.63
N PRO A 139 4.05 -5.07 -7.48
CA PRO A 139 4.67 -6.26 -8.06
C PRO A 139 5.80 -5.93 -9.05
N LEU A 140 5.74 -4.77 -9.73
CA LEU A 140 6.76 -4.33 -10.67
C LEU A 140 8.10 -4.04 -9.97
N GLU A 141 8.05 -3.44 -8.78
CA GLU A 141 9.20 -3.09 -7.95
C GLU A 141 9.50 -4.14 -6.87
N SER A 142 8.68 -5.18 -6.74
CA SER A 142 8.81 -6.23 -5.71
C SER A 142 8.88 -5.66 -4.29
N ASN A 143 8.02 -4.69 -3.94
CA ASN A 143 8.06 -4.07 -2.63
C ASN A 143 6.68 -3.84 -2.00
N PHE A 144 6.71 -3.71 -0.67
CA PHE A 144 5.60 -3.32 0.18
C PHE A 144 6.05 -2.13 1.02
N ARG A 145 5.33 -1.01 0.94
CA ARG A 145 5.75 0.25 1.52
C ARG A 145 4.61 0.96 2.22
N VAL A 146 4.94 1.72 3.25
CA VAL A 146 4.05 2.63 3.96
C VAL A 146 4.60 4.06 3.90
N TYR A 147 3.69 5.02 3.70
CA TYR A 147 4.02 6.43 3.53
C TYR A 147 3.05 7.32 4.31
N VAL A 148 3.51 8.52 4.63
CA VAL A 148 2.67 9.69 4.90
C VAL A 148 2.79 10.66 3.74
N VAL A 149 1.68 11.25 3.35
CA VAL A 149 1.62 12.43 2.46
C VAL A 149 1.15 13.60 3.31
N GLN A 150 1.93 14.66 3.34
CA GLN A 150 1.64 15.90 4.05
C GLN A 150 1.89 17.07 3.11
N ASP A 151 0.90 17.92 2.94
CA ASP A 151 0.95 19.07 2.03
C ASP A 151 1.39 18.66 0.61
N GLY A 152 0.90 17.49 0.13
CA GLY A 152 1.23 16.92 -1.16
C GLY A 152 2.61 16.25 -1.25
N VAL A 153 3.45 16.36 -0.21
CA VAL A 153 4.79 15.77 -0.17
C VAL A 153 4.76 14.39 0.46
N ARG A 154 5.17 13.36 -0.31
CA ARG A 154 5.22 11.97 0.13
C ARG A 154 6.53 11.65 0.83
N ARG A 155 6.45 11.11 2.06
CA ARG A 155 7.58 10.61 2.84
C ARG A 155 7.40 9.13 3.17
N GLN A 156 8.41 8.31 2.85
CA GLN A 156 8.40 6.88 3.16
C GLN A 156 8.68 6.66 4.65
N LEU A 157 7.85 5.84 5.31
CA LEU A 157 7.98 5.43 6.70
C LEU A 157 8.60 4.06 6.85
N GLY A 158 8.33 3.16 5.89
CA GLY A 158 8.86 1.81 5.91
C GLY A 158 8.79 1.15 4.54
N THR A 159 9.67 0.16 4.32
CA THR A 159 9.73 -0.65 3.10
C THR A 159 10.22 -2.06 3.42
N THR A 160 9.71 -3.04 2.70
CA THR A 160 10.24 -4.39 2.69
C THR A 160 10.10 -5.02 1.30
N LEU A 161 10.93 -6.00 1.00
CA LEU A 161 10.80 -6.80 -0.21
C LEU A 161 9.58 -7.71 -0.08
N VAL A 162 8.76 -7.78 -1.13
CA VAL A 162 7.68 -8.74 -1.25
C VAL A 162 7.49 -9.09 -2.72
N ILE A 163 7.36 -10.37 -3.02
CA ILE A 163 7.06 -10.85 -4.36
C ILE A 163 5.57 -11.17 -4.41
N THR A 164 4.85 -10.46 -5.27
CA THR A 164 3.43 -10.68 -5.52
C THR A 164 3.21 -10.92 -7.01
N LYS A 165 2.13 -11.63 -7.35
CA LYS A 165 1.78 -11.89 -8.75
C LYS A 165 0.80 -10.83 -9.24
N PRO A 166 1.09 -10.17 -10.38
CA PRO A 166 0.09 -9.35 -11.06
C PRO A 166 -1.15 -10.20 -11.43
N GLY A 167 -2.32 -9.57 -11.44
CA GLY A 167 -3.58 -10.22 -11.81
C GLY A 167 -4.24 -11.07 -10.71
N GLU A 168 -3.62 -11.22 -9.54
CA GLU A 168 -4.19 -11.88 -8.36
C GLU A 168 -4.57 -10.85 -7.29
N PHE A 169 -5.67 -11.09 -6.58
CA PHE A 169 -6.02 -10.25 -5.42
C PHE A 169 -5.13 -10.58 -4.23
N HIS A 170 -4.63 -9.54 -3.59
CA HIS A 170 -3.89 -9.58 -2.34
C HIS A 170 -4.59 -8.69 -1.32
N ARG A 171 -4.72 -9.16 -0.08
CA ARG A 171 -5.30 -8.36 1.00
C ARG A 171 -4.23 -7.52 1.67
N VAL A 172 -4.38 -6.21 1.56
CA VAL A 172 -3.59 -5.24 2.33
C VAL A 172 -4.39 -4.85 3.56
N GLU A 173 -3.79 -4.96 4.74
CA GLU A 173 -4.38 -4.55 6.00
C GLU A 173 -3.44 -3.61 6.75
N VAL A 174 -4.00 -2.54 7.31
CA VAL A 174 -3.29 -1.59 8.16
C VAL A 174 -4.05 -1.46 9.48
N ALA A 175 -3.34 -1.63 10.60
CA ALA A 175 -3.85 -1.26 11.91
C ALA A 175 -3.05 -0.08 12.46
N PHE A 176 -3.75 0.90 13.02
CA PHE A 176 -3.15 2.14 13.53
C PHE A 176 -3.76 2.54 14.85
N VAL A 177 -2.89 2.83 15.83
CA VAL A 177 -3.27 3.22 17.19
C VAL A 177 -2.25 4.23 17.71
N GLY A 178 -2.70 5.45 17.99
CA GLY A 178 -1.79 6.56 18.31
C GLY A 178 -0.81 6.78 17.15
N ASP A 179 0.48 6.65 17.44
CA ASP A 179 1.58 6.77 16.47
C ASP A 179 2.02 5.45 15.84
N ARG A 180 1.56 4.31 16.36
CA ARG A 180 1.96 2.99 15.84
C ARG A 180 1.11 2.59 14.66
N ILE A 181 1.78 2.17 13.60
CA ILE A 181 1.19 1.70 12.34
C ILE A 181 1.78 0.33 12.02
N THR A 182 0.92 -0.66 11.83
CA THR A 182 1.32 -2.00 11.38
C THR A 182 0.66 -2.31 10.07
N CYS A 183 1.44 -2.85 9.11
CA CYS A 183 0.94 -3.18 7.78
C CYS A 183 1.17 -4.66 7.47
N SER A 184 0.14 -5.33 7.01
CA SER A 184 0.15 -6.75 6.67
C SER A 184 -0.26 -6.97 5.22
N LEU A 185 0.29 -8.01 4.60
CA LEU A 185 -0.12 -8.50 3.28
C LEU A 185 -0.52 -9.97 3.40
N ASN A 186 -1.75 -10.30 2.97
CA ASN A 186 -2.32 -11.64 3.08
C ASN A 186 -2.19 -12.25 4.49
N GLY A 187 -2.39 -11.42 5.53
CA GLY A 187 -2.29 -11.81 6.93
C GLY A 187 -0.86 -11.85 7.52
N ALA A 188 0.18 -11.76 6.69
CA ALA A 188 1.55 -11.68 7.18
C ALA A 188 1.90 -10.24 7.57
N LEU A 189 2.28 -10.01 8.83
CA LEU A 189 2.79 -8.72 9.30
C LEU A 189 4.15 -8.44 8.66
N LEU A 190 4.25 -7.35 7.91
CA LEU A 190 5.45 -7.01 7.14
C LEU A 190 6.12 -5.73 7.63
N LEU A 191 5.35 -4.74 8.11
CA LEU A 191 5.89 -3.47 8.59
C LEU A 191 5.26 -3.11 9.94
N ASP A 192 6.08 -2.57 10.83
CA ASP A 192 5.70 -2.00 12.14
C ASP A 192 6.50 -0.71 12.31
N VAL A 193 5.83 0.42 12.19
CA VAL A 193 6.47 1.74 12.19
C VAL A 193 5.76 2.69 13.15
N ARG A 194 6.40 3.82 13.44
CA ARG A 194 5.80 4.91 14.23
C ARG A 194 5.84 6.20 13.46
N ASP A 195 4.70 6.88 13.43
CA ASP A 195 4.58 8.22 12.86
C ASP A 195 3.37 8.96 13.46
N ALA A 196 3.57 10.20 13.89
CA ALA A 196 2.55 11.04 14.51
C ALA A 196 2.18 12.26 13.64
N THR A 197 2.57 12.28 12.36
CA THR A 197 2.36 13.43 11.46
C THR A 197 0.89 13.81 11.35
N ILE A 198 0.00 12.81 11.13
CA ILE A 198 -1.45 13.01 11.10
C ILE A 198 -2.06 12.26 12.29
N GLY A 199 -2.25 12.94 13.40
CA GLY A 199 -2.86 12.38 14.61
C GLY A 199 -4.38 12.53 14.69
N LYS A 200 -5.00 13.28 13.77
CA LYS A 200 -6.45 13.51 13.73
C LYS A 200 -7.17 12.34 13.08
N ALA A 201 -8.44 12.13 13.50
CA ALA A 201 -9.35 11.27 12.76
C ALA A 201 -9.52 11.77 11.33
N GLY A 202 -9.70 10.85 10.40
CA GLY A 202 -9.94 11.16 9.00
C GLY A 202 -10.51 9.99 8.23
N GLY A 203 -10.84 10.22 6.99
CA GLY A 203 -11.48 9.26 6.10
C GLY A 203 -10.58 8.11 5.67
N VAL A 204 -11.13 7.28 4.80
CA VAL A 204 -10.48 6.11 4.23
C VAL A 204 -10.60 6.11 2.71
N GLY A 205 -9.73 5.38 2.03
CA GLY A 205 -9.79 5.34 0.57
C GLY A 205 -8.83 4.36 -0.08
N LEU A 206 -8.73 4.50 -1.40
CA LEU A 206 -7.95 3.70 -2.33
C LEU A 206 -6.92 4.60 -3.01
N TRP A 207 -5.74 4.07 -3.23
CA TRP A 207 -4.64 4.81 -3.81
C TRP A 207 -3.87 4.00 -4.83
N THR A 208 -3.55 4.64 -5.95
CA THR A 208 -2.58 4.15 -6.94
C THR A 208 -1.62 5.26 -7.34
N LYS A 209 -0.62 4.93 -8.15
CA LYS A 209 0.39 5.88 -8.62
C LYS A 209 0.58 5.76 -10.13
N ALA A 210 0.85 6.89 -10.77
CA ALA A 210 1.18 6.99 -12.19
C ALA A 210 0.14 6.25 -13.08
N ASP A 211 0.59 5.32 -13.91
CA ASP A 211 -0.21 4.54 -14.85
C ASP A 211 -0.71 3.21 -14.27
N ALA A 212 -0.56 2.97 -12.96
CA ALA A 212 -0.97 1.73 -12.33
C ALA A 212 -2.47 1.46 -12.51
N ARG A 213 -2.82 0.50 -13.34
CA ARG A 213 -4.19 -0.03 -13.42
C ARG A 213 -4.39 -1.02 -12.29
N THR A 214 -5.35 -0.73 -11.43
CA THR A 214 -5.55 -1.49 -10.20
C THR A 214 -7.03 -1.64 -9.91
N SER A 215 -7.43 -2.83 -9.51
CA SER A 215 -8.78 -3.14 -9.03
C SER A 215 -8.77 -3.35 -7.53
N PHE A 216 -9.79 -2.83 -6.87
CA PHE A 216 -9.99 -2.89 -5.43
C PHE A 216 -11.34 -3.48 -5.11
N ASP A 217 -11.42 -4.26 -4.04
CA ASP A 217 -12.65 -4.86 -3.56
C ASP A 217 -12.61 -5.06 -2.05
N ASP A 218 -13.79 -5.29 -1.46
CA ASP A 218 -13.90 -5.73 -0.08
C ASP A 218 -13.15 -4.81 0.91
N LEU A 219 -13.35 -3.48 0.77
CA LEU A 219 -12.82 -2.50 1.71
C LEU A 219 -13.56 -2.62 3.05
N ALA A 220 -12.84 -2.91 4.12
CA ALA A 220 -13.38 -3.03 5.45
C ALA A 220 -12.68 -2.08 6.42
N THR A 221 -13.45 -1.56 7.37
CA THR A 221 -12.96 -0.69 8.43
C THR A 221 -13.44 -1.16 9.79
N VAL A 222 -12.60 -1.03 10.81
CA VAL A 222 -12.96 -1.30 12.21
C VAL A 222 -12.40 -0.16 13.05
N ALA A 223 -13.27 0.57 13.73
CA ALA A 223 -12.88 1.53 14.75
C ALA A 223 -12.35 0.82 16.01
N LYS A 224 -11.37 1.42 16.68
CA LYS A 224 -10.88 0.94 17.98
C LYS A 224 -11.41 1.79 19.11
#